data_4fa40f588d9b96fe9c959ae8d813ebf8
#
_entry.id   4fa40f588d9b96fe9c959ae8d813ebf8
#
_cell.length_a   1.000
_cell.length_b   1.000
_cell.length_c   1.000
_cell.angle_alpha   90.00
_cell.angle_beta   90.00
_cell.angle_gamma   90.00
#
_symmetry.space_group_name_H-M   'P 1'
#
loop_
_entity.id
_entity.type
_entity.pdbx_description
1 polymer ?
#
loop_
_entity_poly.entity_id
_entity_poly.type
_entity_poly.pdbx_seq_one_letter_code
_entity_poly.pdbx_strand_id
1 'polypeptide(L)'
;MIINVEAQKDEPTGYEILNRAIFYVSRLISSQKERDFENSSYDDIKRVYSIWVCMNMDESSMSHVHLTKEDLIGFYEWKGDLDLLNIVMLGLAKNLPEH
;
A
#
# COMPACT_ATOMS: atom_id res chain seq x y z
N MET A 1 1.89 -3.54 -13.43
CA MET A 1 1.34 -3.06 -12.13
C MET A 1 0.49 -4.16 -11.52
N ILE A 2 0.67 -4.37 -10.24
CA ILE A 2 -0.10 -5.37 -9.49
C ILE A 2 -1.12 -4.64 -8.63
N ILE A 3 -2.39 -5.01 -8.74
CA ILE A 3 -3.45 -4.40 -7.94
C ILE A 3 -4.11 -5.49 -7.10
N ASN A 4 -4.23 -5.21 -5.81
CA ASN A 4 -4.87 -6.11 -4.86
C ASN A 4 -5.92 -5.33 -4.07
N VAL A 5 -7.06 -5.95 -3.80
CA VAL A 5 -8.13 -5.33 -3.03
C VAL A 5 -8.51 -6.24 -1.88
N GLU A 6 -8.49 -5.70 -0.67
CA GLU A 6 -8.89 -6.41 0.54
C GLU A 6 -10.06 -5.70 1.21
N ALA A 7 -11.01 -6.45 1.74
CA ALA A 7 -12.16 -5.88 2.44
C ALA A 7 -12.16 -6.38 3.88
N GLN A 8 -12.39 -5.46 4.82
CA GLN A 8 -12.50 -5.76 6.25
C GLN A 8 -13.89 -5.37 6.72
N LYS A 9 -14.67 -6.35 7.16
CA LYS A 9 -16.06 -6.11 7.58
C LYS A 9 -16.17 -5.44 8.94
N ASP A 10 -15.30 -5.83 9.87
CA ASP A 10 -15.36 -5.32 11.22
C ASP A 10 -14.50 -4.08 11.37
N GLU A 11 -14.84 -3.23 12.32
CA GLU A 11 -14.05 -2.07 12.63
C GLU A 11 -12.63 -2.48 13.01
N PRO A 12 -11.62 -2.11 12.23
CA PRO A 12 -10.25 -2.50 12.54
C PRO A 12 -9.67 -1.62 13.65
N THR A 13 -8.73 -2.18 14.40
CA THR A 13 -7.86 -1.34 15.22
C THR A 13 -6.85 -0.72 14.27
N GLY A 14 -6.91 0.61 14.09
CA GLY A 14 -6.27 1.30 12.97
C GLY A 14 -4.84 0.90 12.66
N TYR A 15 -3.92 0.95 13.66
CA TYR A 15 -2.51 0.68 13.37
C TYR A 15 -2.26 -0.78 12.99
N GLU A 16 -3.04 -1.71 13.51
CA GLU A 16 -2.88 -3.14 13.20
C GLU A 16 -3.16 -3.42 11.72
N ILE A 17 -4.24 -2.84 11.20
CA ILE A 17 -4.58 -3.00 9.79
C ILE A 17 -3.49 -2.42 8.89
N LEU A 18 -2.97 -1.25 9.23
CA LEU A 18 -1.91 -0.65 8.43
C LEU A 18 -0.64 -1.50 8.44
N ASN A 19 -0.28 -2.05 9.59
CA ASN A 19 0.88 -2.93 9.69
C ASN A 19 0.71 -4.18 8.82
N ARG A 20 -0.48 -4.76 8.82
CA ARG A 20 -0.78 -5.90 7.97
C ARG A 20 -0.67 -5.54 6.49
N ALA A 21 -1.19 -4.37 6.12
CA ALA A 21 -1.13 -3.91 4.74
C ALA A 21 0.32 -3.71 4.28
N ILE A 22 1.14 -3.09 5.10
CA ILE A 22 2.56 -2.89 4.79
C ILE A 22 3.27 -4.23 4.62
N PHE A 23 3.04 -5.15 5.54
CA PHE A 23 3.64 -6.48 5.47
C PHE A 23 3.22 -7.21 4.18
N TYR A 24 1.93 -7.17 3.86
CA TYR A 24 1.39 -7.85 2.70
C TYR A 24 1.96 -7.28 1.40
N VAL A 25 1.99 -5.96 1.28
CA VAL A 25 2.54 -5.31 0.08
C VAL A 25 4.03 -5.63 -0.07
N SER A 26 4.76 -5.62 1.05
CA SER A 26 6.19 -5.96 1.01
C SER A 26 6.42 -7.36 0.48
N ARG A 27 5.56 -8.31 0.82
CA ARG A 27 5.62 -9.67 0.28
C ARG A 27 5.32 -9.69 -1.22
N LEU A 28 4.32 -8.93 -1.65
CA LEU A 28 3.99 -8.85 -3.08
C LEU A 28 5.14 -8.29 -3.89
N ILE A 29 5.88 -7.33 -3.33
CA ILE A 29 7.06 -6.78 -3.98
C ILE A 29 8.19 -7.80 -4.02
N SER A 30 8.52 -8.37 -2.86
CA SER A 30 9.69 -9.27 -2.75
C SER A 30 9.49 -10.59 -3.49
N SER A 31 8.27 -11.10 -3.53
CA SER A 31 7.99 -12.39 -4.20
C SER A 31 8.14 -12.32 -5.71
N GLN A 32 8.17 -11.12 -6.29
CA GLN A 32 8.35 -10.97 -7.74
C GLN A 32 9.70 -11.48 -8.21
N LYS A 33 10.70 -11.46 -7.33
CA LYS A 33 12.05 -11.85 -7.70
C LYS A 33 12.11 -13.25 -8.30
N GLU A 34 11.35 -14.19 -7.76
CA GLU A 34 11.37 -15.57 -8.23
C GLU A 34 10.46 -15.82 -9.41
N ARG A 35 9.46 -14.98 -9.61
CA ARG A 35 8.47 -15.19 -10.67
C ARG A 35 8.72 -14.36 -11.92
N ASP A 36 9.08 -13.09 -11.73
CA ASP A 36 9.05 -12.11 -12.79
C ASP A 36 10.42 -11.60 -13.21
N PHE A 37 11.45 -11.69 -12.34
CA PHE A 37 12.78 -11.23 -12.70
C PHE A 37 13.88 -12.08 -12.04
N GLU A 38 13.97 -13.34 -12.45
CA GLU A 38 14.94 -14.27 -11.88
C GLU A 38 16.40 -13.82 -12.00
N ASN A 39 16.74 -13.12 -13.05
CA ASN A 39 18.12 -12.72 -13.34
C ASN A 39 18.49 -11.36 -12.76
N SER A 40 17.82 -10.94 -11.71
CA SER A 40 18.26 -9.82 -10.87
C SER A 40 18.20 -8.44 -11.48
N SER A 41 17.33 -8.18 -12.42
CA SER A 41 17.08 -6.81 -12.81
C SER A 41 16.05 -6.21 -11.87
N TYR A 42 16.51 -5.49 -10.87
CA TYR A 42 15.61 -4.82 -9.93
C TYR A 42 14.76 -3.74 -10.59
N ASP A 43 15.15 -3.32 -11.80
CA ASP A 43 14.37 -2.36 -12.57
C ASP A 43 13.07 -2.96 -13.09
N ASP A 44 12.94 -4.29 -13.08
CA ASP A 44 11.75 -4.98 -13.55
C ASP A 44 10.69 -5.18 -12.45
N ILE A 45 10.96 -4.71 -11.25
CA ILE A 45 9.97 -4.79 -10.16
C ILE A 45 8.74 -3.98 -10.55
N LYS A 46 7.59 -4.62 -10.52
CA LYS A 46 6.32 -3.96 -10.82
C LYS A 46 5.77 -3.25 -9.59
N ARG A 47 5.12 -2.11 -9.82
CA ARG A 47 4.43 -1.38 -8.76
C ARG A 47 3.30 -2.21 -8.17
N VAL A 48 3.11 -2.08 -6.88
CA VAL A 48 2.00 -2.74 -6.18
C VAL A 48 1.08 -1.67 -5.61
N TYR A 49 -0.20 -1.81 -5.91
CA TYR A 49 -1.27 -1.02 -5.30
C TYR A 49 -2.14 -1.99 -4.51
N SER A 50 -2.20 -1.80 -3.21
CA SER A 50 -3.06 -2.60 -2.34
C SER A 50 -4.12 -1.69 -1.74
N ILE A 51 -5.37 -1.97 -2.05
CA ILE A 51 -6.51 -1.15 -1.63
C ILE A 51 -7.24 -1.89 -0.52
N TRP A 52 -7.32 -1.26 0.64
CA TRP A 52 -7.96 -1.83 1.83
C TRP A 52 -9.24 -1.08 2.12
N VAL A 53 -10.36 -1.76 1.99
CA VAL A 53 -11.68 -1.20 2.26
C VAL A 53 -12.10 -1.64 3.66
N CYS A 54 -12.13 -0.69 4.59
CA CYS A 54 -12.46 -0.95 5.98
C CYS A 54 -13.87 -0.43 6.24
N MET A 55 -14.79 -1.34 6.54
CA MET A 55 -16.19 -1.01 6.77
C MET A 55 -16.44 -0.77 8.25
N ASN A 56 -17.59 -0.18 8.55
CA ASN A 56 -18.03 0.07 9.92
C ASN A 56 -17.10 0.99 10.70
N MET A 57 -16.51 1.95 10.02
CA MET A 57 -15.69 2.99 10.65
C MET A 57 -16.56 4.09 11.24
N ASP A 58 -15.99 4.89 12.13
CA ASP A 58 -16.69 6.03 12.70
C ASP A 58 -16.86 7.14 11.66
N GLU A 59 -15.86 7.35 10.84
CA GLU A 59 -15.88 8.36 9.79
C GLU A 59 -15.36 7.79 8.49
N SER A 60 -15.86 8.32 7.38
CA SER A 60 -15.32 7.96 6.08
C SER A 60 -14.00 8.69 5.83
N SER A 61 -13.04 7.96 5.27
CA SER A 61 -11.70 8.50 5.03
C SER A 61 -11.05 7.81 3.86
N MET A 62 -10.04 8.45 3.30
CA MET A 62 -9.20 7.85 2.29
C MET A 62 -7.77 8.34 2.48
N SER A 63 -6.83 7.40 2.58
CA SER A 63 -5.42 7.72 2.76
C SER A 63 -4.57 6.94 1.79
N HIS A 64 -3.53 7.57 1.28
CA HIS A 64 -2.54 6.93 0.42
C HIS A 64 -1.22 6.85 1.18
N VAL A 65 -0.76 5.64 1.46
CA VAL A 65 0.52 5.36 2.11
C VAL A 65 1.52 4.97 1.04
N HIS A 66 2.64 5.65 1.00
CA HIS A 66 3.64 5.44 -0.03
C HIS A 66 5.05 5.79 0.47
N LEU A 67 6.05 5.41 -0.31
CA LEU A 67 7.44 5.68 0.05
C LEU A 67 7.81 7.10 -0.37
N THR A 68 8.59 7.77 0.48
CA THR A 68 9.15 9.08 0.18
C THR A 68 10.64 9.08 0.50
N LYS A 69 11.34 10.04 -0.08
CA LYS A 69 12.77 10.25 0.13
C LYS A 69 12.98 11.59 0.83
N GLU A 70 13.93 11.62 1.75
CA GLU A 70 14.36 12.85 2.40
C GLU A 70 15.86 13.00 2.24
N ASP A 71 16.32 14.13 1.69
CA ASP A 71 17.74 14.38 1.51
C ASP A 71 18.31 15.02 2.77
N LEU A 72 19.11 14.26 3.50
CA LEU A 72 19.68 14.72 4.77
C LEU A 72 20.93 15.55 4.59
N ILE A 73 21.78 15.19 3.63
CA ILE A 73 23.00 15.92 3.31
C ILE A 73 23.16 15.91 1.80
N GLY A 74 23.17 17.10 1.19
CA GLY A 74 23.32 17.22 -0.24
C GLY A 74 22.19 16.56 -1.02
N PHE A 75 22.36 16.49 -2.33
CA PHE A 75 21.38 15.89 -3.21
C PHE A 75 22.07 14.98 -4.22
N TYR A 76 21.52 13.82 -4.41
CA TYR A 76 21.93 12.91 -5.48
C TYR A 76 20.67 12.28 -6.07
N GLU A 77 20.58 12.24 -7.36
CA GLU A 77 19.42 11.65 -8.02
C GLU A 77 19.61 10.14 -8.15
N TRP A 78 19.11 9.42 -7.15
CA TRP A 78 19.16 7.97 -7.12
C TRP A 78 18.21 7.40 -8.17
N LYS A 79 18.73 6.49 -8.99
CA LYS A 79 17.88 5.78 -9.94
C LYS A 79 17.03 4.76 -9.18
N GLY A 80 15.76 4.73 -9.51
CA GLY A 80 14.81 3.83 -8.85
C GLY A 80 13.41 4.40 -8.93
N ASP A 81 12.49 3.68 -8.34
CA ASP A 81 11.08 4.05 -8.40
C ASP A 81 10.49 4.03 -6.98
N LEU A 82 10.18 5.19 -6.46
CA LEU A 82 9.53 5.31 -5.15
C LEU A 82 8.06 4.90 -5.20
N ASP A 83 7.50 4.73 -6.41
CA ASP A 83 6.11 4.31 -6.57
C ASP A 83 5.90 2.81 -6.44
N LEU A 84 6.91 2.05 -6.04
CA LEU A 84 6.78 0.60 -5.97
C LEU A 84 5.77 0.14 -4.93
N LEU A 85 5.67 0.84 -3.80
CA LEU A 85 4.79 0.48 -2.70
C LEU A 85 3.68 1.50 -2.55
N ASN A 86 2.43 1.06 -2.73
CA ASN A 86 1.26 1.92 -2.59
C ASN A 86 0.17 1.20 -1.83
N ILE A 87 -0.32 1.82 -0.76
CA ILE A 87 -1.43 1.31 0.01
C ILE A 87 -2.49 2.40 0.04
N VAL A 88 -3.72 2.05 -0.33
CA VAL A 88 -4.84 2.96 -0.21
C VAL A 88 -5.75 2.42 0.88
N MET A 89 -5.94 3.22 1.93
CA MET A 89 -6.82 2.87 3.05
C MET A 89 -8.12 3.62 2.88
N LEU A 90 -9.20 2.88 2.65
CA LEU A 90 -10.54 3.45 2.54
C LEU A 90 -11.32 3.09 3.79
N GLY A 91 -11.76 4.09 4.54
CA GLY A 91 -12.65 3.90 5.65
C GLY A 91 -14.08 4.27 5.23
N LEU A 92 -15.03 3.39 5.48
CA LEU A 92 -16.43 3.64 5.18
C LEU A 92 -17.21 3.75 6.50
N ALA A 93 -17.88 4.88 6.68
CA ALA A 93 -18.67 5.12 7.88
C ALA A 93 -19.81 4.11 7.98
N LYS A 94 -20.06 3.63 9.21
CA LYS A 94 -21.12 2.66 9.44
C LYS A 94 -22.51 3.26 9.38
N ASN A 95 -22.64 4.56 9.64
CA ASN A 95 -23.90 5.25 9.63
C ASN A 95 -23.93 6.27 8.49
N LEU A 96 -24.26 5.80 7.30
CA LEU A 96 -24.42 6.69 6.16
C LEU A 96 -25.73 7.47 6.28
N PRO A 97 -25.74 8.75 5.87
CA PRO A 97 -26.99 9.53 5.92
C PRO A 97 -28.06 8.88 5.05
N GLU A 98 -29.28 8.87 5.56
CA GLU A 98 -30.43 8.42 4.78
C GLU A 98 -30.92 9.57 3.91
N HIS A 99 -31.44 9.21 2.75
CA HIS A 99 -31.97 10.18 1.80
C HIS A 99 -33.40 9.85 1.40
#